data_080c1b65f7413985103c884df5536b29
#
_entry.id   080c1b65f7413985103c884df5536b29
#
_cell.length_a   1.000
_cell.length_b   1.000
_cell.length_c   1.000
_cell.angle_alpha   90.00
_cell.angle_beta   90.00
_cell.angle_gamma   90.00
#
_symmetry.space_group_name_H-M   'P 1'
#
loop_
_entity.id
_entity.type
_entity.pdbx_description
1 polymer ?
#
loop_
_entity_poly.entity_id
_entity_poly.type
_entity_poly.pdbx_seq_one_letter_code
_entity_poly.pdbx_strand_id
1 'polypeptide(L)'
;MKVMVRTRAELLCDAELIMGMHRLRGRVFKERLDWDVSVSDGLEIDQYDTFKPTYLLAVEQDEVVGCVRLLPTTGRNMLADTFPVLLDGHAAPKATRIWESSRFCVDTRSVAATAENGLRKATFLLFAAMIEWGQQHDLQAR
;
A
#
# COMPACT_ATOMS: atom_id res chain seq x y z
N MET A 1 3.85 -12.12 13.11
CA MET A 1 3.58 -11.16 12.01
C MET A 1 3.27 -11.93 10.74
N LYS A 2 2.21 -11.55 10.06
CA LYS A 2 1.81 -12.16 8.79
C LYS A 2 1.40 -11.08 7.79
N VAL A 3 1.42 -11.40 6.49
CA VAL A 3 0.92 -10.52 5.45
C VAL A 3 -0.41 -11.07 4.95
N MET A 4 -1.41 -10.20 4.92
CA MET A 4 -2.74 -10.48 4.38
C MET A 4 -2.88 -9.77 3.04
N VAL A 5 -3.40 -10.46 2.04
CA VAL A 5 -3.67 -9.90 0.70
C VAL A 5 -5.18 -9.71 0.59
N ARG A 6 -5.62 -8.48 0.31
CA ARG A 6 -7.05 -8.16 0.22
C ARG A 6 -7.33 -7.22 -0.94
N THR A 7 -8.33 -7.55 -1.74
CA THR A 7 -8.91 -6.59 -2.67
C THR A 7 -9.69 -5.53 -1.89
N ARG A 8 -10.00 -4.40 -2.52
CA ARG A 8 -10.82 -3.36 -1.88
C ARG A 8 -12.17 -3.92 -1.42
N ALA A 9 -12.82 -4.74 -2.25
CA ALA A 9 -14.10 -5.35 -1.91
C ALA A 9 -14.00 -6.25 -0.67
N GLU A 10 -12.97 -7.09 -0.59
CA GLU A 10 -12.72 -7.93 0.58
C GLU A 10 -12.44 -7.09 1.84
N LEU A 11 -11.64 -6.02 1.68
CA LEU A 11 -11.28 -5.15 2.78
C LEU A 11 -12.47 -4.37 3.34
N LEU A 12 -13.43 -3.99 2.48
CA LEU A 12 -14.66 -3.31 2.90
C LEU A 12 -15.53 -4.18 3.81
N CYS A 13 -15.35 -5.49 3.79
CA CYS A 13 -16.06 -6.43 4.69
C CYS A 13 -15.37 -6.56 6.07
N ASP A 14 -14.21 -5.92 6.27
CA ASP A 14 -13.47 -5.95 7.54
C ASP A 14 -13.16 -4.51 7.98
N ALA A 15 -14.09 -3.93 8.74
CA ALA A 15 -14.01 -2.52 9.14
C ALA A 15 -12.79 -2.22 9.99
N GLU A 16 -12.40 -3.12 10.89
CA GLU A 16 -11.22 -2.89 11.75
C GLU A 16 -9.93 -2.88 10.92
N LEU A 17 -9.81 -3.81 9.99
CA LEU A 17 -8.63 -3.94 9.15
C LEU A 17 -8.47 -2.74 8.21
N ILE A 18 -9.56 -2.33 7.54
CA ILE A 18 -9.52 -1.19 6.62
C ILE A 18 -9.23 0.12 7.37
N MET A 19 -9.84 0.32 8.52
CA MET A 19 -9.59 1.51 9.33
C MET A 19 -8.18 1.52 9.89
N GLY A 20 -7.67 0.38 10.32
CA GLY A 20 -6.28 0.23 10.77
C GLY A 20 -5.28 0.62 9.68
N MET A 21 -5.52 0.21 8.44
CA MET A 21 -4.69 0.57 7.30
C MET A 21 -4.72 2.08 7.04
N HIS A 22 -5.89 2.69 6.98
CA HIS A 22 -6.00 4.13 6.70
C HIS A 22 -5.43 4.98 7.84
N ARG A 23 -5.56 4.54 9.10
CA ARG A 23 -4.91 5.21 10.24
C ARG A 23 -3.39 5.13 10.17
N LEU A 24 -2.86 3.95 9.83
CA LEU A 24 -1.42 3.78 9.62
C LEU A 24 -0.92 4.74 8.55
N ARG A 25 -1.61 4.84 7.44
CA ARG A 25 -1.24 5.75 6.35
C ARG A 25 -1.27 7.21 6.82
N GLY A 26 -2.27 7.60 7.61
CA GLY A 26 -2.34 8.95 8.19
C GLY A 26 -1.16 9.25 9.09
N ARG A 27 -0.81 8.32 9.97
CA ARG A 27 0.35 8.48 10.87
C ARG A 27 1.66 8.61 10.10
N VAL A 28 1.87 7.77 9.09
CA VAL A 28 3.13 7.76 8.35
C VAL A 28 3.22 8.93 7.37
N PHE A 29 2.25 9.10 6.51
CA PHE A 29 2.37 10.05 5.41
C PHE A 29 2.06 11.49 5.82
N LYS A 30 1.19 11.71 6.80
CA LYS A 30 0.87 13.06 7.27
C LYS A 30 1.66 13.43 8.52
N GLU A 31 1.55 12.66 9.58
CA GLU A 31 2.15 13.03 10.87
C GLU A 31 3.68 12.91 10.85
N ARG A 32 4.21 11.82 10.31
CA ARG A 32 5.67 11.58 10.30
C ARG A 32 6.38 12.27 9.13
N LEU A 33 5.84 12.17 7.92
CA LEU A 33 6.49 12.65 6.70
C LEU A 33 5.98 14.00 6.22
N ASP A 34 4.86 14.46 6.77
CA ASP A 34 4.21 15.72 6.39
C ASP A 34 3.99 15.86 4.87
N TRP A 35 3.58 14.77 4.22
CA TRP A 35 3.24 14.80 2.82
C TRP A 35 1.90 15.51 2.60
N ASP A 36 1.73 16.09 1.41
CA ASP A 36 0.48 16.71 0.98
C ASP A 36 -0.54 15.62 0.62
N VAL A 37 -1.16 15.05 1.64
CA VAL A 37 -2.18 14.00 1.53
C VAL A 37 -3.42 14.43 2.29
N SER A 38 -4.57 13.90 1.87
CA SER A 38 -5.86 14.22 2.50
C SER A 38 -6.12 13.29 3.68
N VAL A 39 -6.21 13.86 4.88
CA VAL A 39 -6.50 13.13 6.12
C VAL A 39 -7.77 13.69 6.73
N SER A 40 -8.72 12.81 7.07
CA SER A 40 -9.95 13.14 7.78
C SER A 40 -10.14 12.15 8.92
N ASP A 41 -10.33 12.65 10.15
CA ASP A 41 -10.46 11.83 11.36
C ASP A 41 -9.31 10.83 11.56
N GLY A 42 -8.09 11.23 11.19
CA GLY A 42 -6.89 10.39 11.29
C GLY A 42 -6.77 9.35 10.18
N LEU A 43 -7.66 9.33 9.21
CA LEU A 43 -7.66 8.37 8.10
C LEU A 43 -7.16 9.03 6.82
N GLU A 44 -6.07 8.53 6.25
CA GLU A 44 -5.60 8.96 4.93
C GLU A 44 -6.28 8.10 3.86
N ILE A 45 -7.09 8.73 3.03
CA ILE A 45 -7.82 8.09 1.92
C ILE A 45 -7.66 8.99 0.70
N ASP A 46 -7.35 8.42 -0.46
CA ASP A 46 -7.29 9.17 -1.71
C ASP A 46 -8.23 8.58 -2.77
N GLN A 47 -8.32 9.24 -3.93
CA GLN A 47 -9.19 8.80 -5.02
C GLN A 47 -8.82 7.40 -5.53
N TYR A 48 -7.55 7.02 -5.46
CA TYR A 48 -7.06 5.73 -5.97
C TYR A 48 -7.52 4.54 -5.14
N ASP A 49 -7.97 4.77 -3.91
CA ASP A 49 -8.57 3.72 -3.09
C ASP A 49 -9.90 3.21 -3.66
N THR A 50 -10.49 3.94 -4.62
CA THR A 50 -11.73 3.55 -5.28
C THR A 50 -11.52 2.85 -6.64
N PHE A 51 -10.28 2.73 -7.12
CA PHE A 51 -9.97 2.20 -8.46
C PHE A 51 -9.50 0.74 -8.43
N LYS A 52 -10.16 -0.10 -7.66
CA LYS A 52 -9.94 -1.55 -7.54
C LYS A 52 -8.52 -1.93 -7.15
N PRO A 53 -7.95 -1.31 -6.11
CA PRO A 53 -6.63 -1.71 -5.64
C PRO A 53 -6.65 -3.08 -4.95
N THR A 54 -5.47 -3.70 -4.92
CA THR A 54 -5.17 -4.81 -4.03
C THR A 54 -4.21 -4.29 -2.96
N TYR A 55 -4.46 -4.65 -1.71
CA TYR A 55 -3.64 -4.24 -0.58
C TYR A 55 -2.89 -5.43 -0.01
N LEU A 56 -1.62 -5.21 0.31
CA LEU A 56 -0.84 -6.12 1.14
C LEU A 56 -0.71 -5.47 2.51
N LEU A 57 -1.09 -6.19 3.55
CA LEU A 57 -1.14 -5.68 4.92
C LEU A 57 -0.27 -6.55 5.82
N ALA A 58 0.74 -5.97 6.44
CA ALA A 58 1.50 -6.63 7.50
C ALA A 58 0.73 -6.46 8.81
N VAL A 59 0.36 -7.57 9.44
CA VAL A 59 -0.48 -7.60 10.63
C VAL A 59 0.23 -8.32 11.76
N GLU A 60 0.26 -7.70 12.93
CA GLU A 60 0.79 -8.26 14.16
C GLU A 60 -0.21 -8.03 15.29
N GLN A 61 -0.64 -9.09 15.95
CA GLN A 61 -1.62 -9.02 17.05
C GLN A 61 -2.88 -8.22 16.68
N ASP A 62 -3.42 -8.51 15.51
CA ASP A 62 -4.60 -7.87 14.92
C ASP A 62 -4.42 -6.38 14.58
N GLU A 63 -3.20 -5.84 14.67
CA GLU A 63 -2.90 -4.47 14.25
C GLU A 63 -2.20 -4.44 12.90
N VAL A 64 -2.61 -3.49 12.05
CA VAL A 64 -1.93 -3.23 10.78
C VAL A 64 -0.67 -2.41 11.08
N VAL A 65 0.49 -3.02 10.87
CA VAL A 65 1.80 -2.41 11.13
C VAL A 65 2.54 -2.02 9.87
N GLY A 66 2.03 -2.40 8.72
CA GLY A 66 2.59 -2.02 7.43
C GLY A 66 1.60 -2.28 6.32
N CYS A 67 1.75 -1.59 5.20
CA CYS A 67 0.91 -1.81 4.03
C CYS A 67 1.62 -1.41 2.74
N VAL A 68 1.08 -1.89 1.64
CA VAL A 68 1.35 -1.38 0.30
C VAL A 68 0.09 -1.52 -0.53
N ARG A 69 -0.17 -0.54 -1.38
CA ARG A 69 -1.29 -0.55 -2.31
C ARG A 69 -0.78 -0.88 -3.71
N LEU A 70 -1.44 -1.82 -4.37
CA LEU A 70 -1.17 -2.21 -5.75
C LEU A 70 -2.33 -1.78 -6.63
N LEU A 71 -2.03 -1.08 -7.72
CA LEU A 71 -3.02 -0.61 -8.69
C LEU A 71 -2.71 -1.16 -10.08
N PRO A 72 -3.73 -1.64 -10.81
CA PRO A 72 -3.52 -2.06 -12.20
C PRO A 72 -3.21 -0.85 -13.08
N THR A 73 -2.22 -0.97 -13.96
CA THR A 73 -1.88 0.13 -14.89
C THR A 73 -2.88 0.26 -16.03
N THR A 74 -3.75 -0.71 -16.22
CA THR A 74 -4.86 -0.65 -17.20
C THR A 74 -5.98 0.29 -16.73
N GLY A 75 -6.03 0.63 -15.44
CA GLY A 75 -6.93 1.61 -14.87
C GLY A 75 -6.21 2.88 -14.47
N ARG A 76 -6.90 3.76 -13.74
CA ARG A 76 -6.30 4.98 -13.23
C ARG A 76 -5.26 4.66 -12.16
N ASN A 77 -4.13 5.32 -12.24
CA ASN A 77 -3.01 5.12 -11.31
C ASN A 77 -2.26 6.43 -11.08
N MET A 78 -1.43 6.47 -10.04
CA MET A 78 -0.79 7.73 -9.62
C MET A 78 0.22 8.24 -10.63
N LEU A 79 1.03 7.37 -11.23
CA LEU A 79 2.04 7.81 -12.18
C LEU A 79 1.44 8.49 -13.40
N ALA A 80 0.37 7.89 -13.96
CA ALA A 80 -0.28 8.42 -15.15
C ALA A 80 -1.12 9.67 -14.85
N ASP A 81 -1.81 9.73 -13.71
CA ASP A 81 -2.87 10.71 -13.46
C ASP A 81 -2.47 11.81 -12.47
N THR A 82 -1.56 11.54 -11.53
CA THR A 82 -1.13 12.52 -10.52
C THR A 82 0.29 13.01 -10.75
N PHE A 83 1.19 12.13 -11.19
CA PHE A 83 2.61 12.43 -11.36
C PHE A 83 3.10 12.26 -12.79
N PRO A 84 2.35 12.70 -13.82
CA PRO A 84 2.79 12.54 -15.21
C PRO A 84 4.11 13.27 -15.52
N VAL A 85 4.47 14.27 -14.73
CA VAL A 85 5.75 14.99 -14.85
C VAL A 85 6.95 14.04 -14.69
N LEU A 86 6.82 12.97 -13.94
CA LEU A 86 7.89 11.99 -13.76
C LEU A 86 8.16 11.16 -15.01
N LEU A 87 7.26 11.19 -15.99
CA LEU A 87 7.39 10.45 -17.24
C LEU A 87 8.26 11.16 -18.28
N ASP A 88 8.62 12.42 -18.04
CA ASP A 88 9.44 13.23 -18.94
C ASP A 88 8.94 13.20 -20.40
N GLY A 89 7.64 13.37 -20.58
CA GLY A 89 6.98 13.33 -21.88
C GLY A 89 6.71 11.95 -22.45
N HIS A 90 7.15 10.88 -21.78
CA HIS A 90 6.89 9.51 -22.19
C HIS A 90 5.48 9.06 -21.78
N ALA A 91 4.96 8.06 -22.48
CA ALA A 91 3.68 7.45 -22.13
C ALA A 91 3.82 6.62 -20.84
N ALA A 92 2.80 6.67 -19.98
CA ALA A 92 2.76 5.83 -18.79
C ALA A 92 2.65 4.35 -19.19
N PRO A 93 3.31 3.43 -18.47
CA PRO A 93 3.11 1.99 -18.69
C PRO A 93 1.64 1.63 -18.54
N LYS A 94 1.12 0.84 -19.49
CA LYS A 94 -0.26 0.37 -19.47
C LYS A 94 -0.30 -1.04 -20.04
N ALA A 95 -0.40 -2.01 -19.16
CA ALA A 95 -0.48 -3.43 -19.53
C ALA A 95 -1.09 -4.24 -18.39
N THR A 96 -1.75 -5.34 -18.73
CA THR A 96 -2.35 -6.25 -17.74
C THR A 96 -1.32 -6.89 -16.82
N ARG A 97 -0.07 -6.98 -17.26
CA ARG A 97 1.03 -7.60 -16.51
C ARG A 97 1.89 -6.59 -15.74
N ILE A 98 1.48 -5.32 -15.71
CA ILE A 98 2.20 -4.26 -14.99
C ILE A 98 1.24 -3.61 -14.00
N TRP A 99 1.63 -3.62 -12.74
CA TRP A 99 0.90 -2.98 -11.65
C TRP A 99 1.78 -1.96 -10.95
N GLU A 100 1.18 -0.90 -10.45
CA GLU A 100 1.85 0.16 -9.70
C GLU A 100 1.78 -0.13 -8.21
N SER A 101 2.91 -0.01 -7.50
CA SER A 101 2.91 -0.01 -6.04
C SER A 101 2.96 1.42 -5.51
N SER A 102 2.14 1.69 -4.51
CA SER A 102 2.08 2.99 -3.85
C SER A 102 1.72 2.83 -2.37
N ARG A 103 1.88 3.89 -1.60
CA ARG A 103 1.55 3.89 -0.18
C ARG A 103 2.26 2.78 0.61
N PHE A 104 3.50 2.48 0.24
CA PHE A 104 4.33 1.56 1.02
C PHE A 104 4.75 2.24 2.31
N CYS A 105 4.36 1.65 3.45
CA CYS A 105 4.75 2.21 4.74
C CYS A 105 4.77 1.14 5.83
N VAL A 106 5.58 1.39 6.85
CA VAL A 106 5.65 0.57 8.06
C VAL A 106 5.58 1.51 9.27
N ASP A 107 4.77 1.11 10.25
CA ASP A 107 4.59 1.87 11.49
C ASP A 107 5.82 1.74 12.39
N THR A 108 6.58 2.80 12.52
CA THR A 108 7.78 2.83 13.37
C THR A 108 7.46 2.96 14.86
N ARG A 109 6.20 3.23 15.22
CA ARG A 109 5.77 3.39 16.61
C ARG A 109 5.19 2.11 17.21
N SER A 110 4.83 1.11 16.38
CA SER A 110 4.24 -0.12 16.90
C SER A 110 5.25 -0.89 17.73
N VAL A 111 4.77 -1.65 18.72
CA VAL A 111 5.62 -2.51 19.55
C VAL A 111 6.34 -3.53 18.67
N ALA A 112 5.64 -4.08 17.68
CA ALA A 112 6.23 -5.03 16.73
C ALA A 112 7.35 -4.41 15.90
N ALA A 113 7.21 -3.14 15.49
CA ALA A 113 8.23 -2.44 14.71
C ALA A 113 9.39 -1.96 15.58
N THR A 114 9.16 -1.65 16.88
CA THR A 114 10.19 -1.21 17.81
C THR A 114 10.93 -2.38 18.45
N ALA A 115 10.39 -3.60 18.39
CA ALA A 115 11.11 -4.79 18.80
C ALA A 115 12.34 -5.01 17.91
N GLU A 116 13.33 -5.73 18.42
CA GLU A 116 14.53 -6.03 17.65
C GLU A 116 14.16 -6.65 16.29
N ASN A 117 14.59 -6.00 15.20
CA ASN A 117 14.31 -6.40 13.82
C ASN A 117 12.84 -6.33 13.38
N GLY A 118 11.92 -5.80 14.19
CA GLY A 118 10.49 -5.72 13.83
C GLY A 118 10.23 -4.90 12.57
N LEU A 119 10.87 -3.73 12.46
CA LEU A 119 10.76 -2.86 11.28
C LEU A 119 11.30 -3.54 10.02
N ARG A 120 12.46 -4.18 10.13
CA ARG A 120 13.07 -4.93 9.01
C ARG A 120 12.20 -6.11 8.61
N LYS A 121 11.64 -6.83 9.59
CA LYS A 121 10.76 -7.96 9.34
C LYS A 121 9.51 -7.56 8.56
N ALA A 122 8.84 -6.51 8.98
CA ALA A 122 7.64 -6.00 8.29
C ALA A 122 7.97 -5.58 6.86
N THR A 123 9.04 -4.83 6.66
CA THR A 123 9.49 -4.38 5.34
C THR A 123 9.81 -5.59 4.44
N PHE A 124 10.58 -6.53 4.95
CA PHE A 124 10.94 -7.74 4.21
C PHE A 124 9.71 -8.55 3.80
N LEU A 125 8.79 -8.77 4.74
CA LEU A 125 7.57 -9.55 4.48
C LEU A 125 6.68 -8.88 3.43
N LEU A 126 6.57 -7.56 3.44
CA LEU A 126 5.79 -6.83 2.43
C LEU A 126 6.42 -6.95 1.03
N PHE A 127 7.75 -6.81 0.93
CA PHE A 127 8.44 -7.00 -0.35
C PHE A 127 8.32 -8.44 -0.84
N ALA A 128 8.51 -9.43 0.03
CA ALA A 128 8.38 -10.84 -0.31
C ALA A 128 6.95 -11.16 -0.79
N ALA A 129 5.94 -10.66 -0.10
CA ALA A 129 4.55 -10.84 -0.46
C ALA A 129 4.21 -10.18 -1.80
N MET A 130 4.78 -9.01 -2.07
CA MET A 130 4.60 -8.31 -3.34
C MET A 130 5.17 -9.11 -4.51
N ILE A 131 6.35 -9.69 -4.34
CA ILE A 131 6.98 -10.55 -5.35
C ILE A 131 6.16 -11.83 -5.56
N GLU A 132 5.74 -12.50 -4.48
CA GLU A 132 4.89 -13.71 -4.57
C GLU A 132 3.57 -13.42 -5.28
N TRP A 133 2.91 -12.34 -4.90
CA TRP A 133 1.66 -11.93 -5.52
C TRP A 133 1.85 -11.67 -7.01
N GLY A 134 2.94 -10.97 -7.37
CA GLY A 134 3.29 -10.72 -8.77
C GLY A 134 3.51 -12.01 -9.56
N GLN A 135 4.22 -12.97 -8.99
CA GLN A 135 4.44 -14.28 -9.63
C GLN A 135 3.13 -15.06 -9.83
N GLN A 136 2.27 -15.07 -8.81
CA GLN A 136 0.97 -15.74 -8.86
C GLN A 136 0.03 -15.13 -9.92
N HIS A 137 0.18 -13.84 -10.21
CA HIS A 137 -0.63 -13.11 -11.18
C HIS A 137 0.09 -12.88 -12.51
N ASP A 138 1.21 -13.55 -12.73
CA ASP A 138 2.02 -13.49 -13.96
C ASP A 138 2.40 -12.06 -14.34
N LEU A 139 2.83 -11.26 -13.36
CA LEU A 139 3.24 -9.89 -13.59
C LEU A 139 4.68 -9.82 -14.13
N GLN A 140 4.93 -8.77 -14.92
CA GLN A 140 6.24 -8.49 -15.48
C GLN A 140 7.13 -7.84 -14.42
N ALA A 141 8.33 -8.39 -14.21
CA ALA A 141 9.34 -7.76 -13.36
C ALA A 141 9.95 -6.56 -14.09
N ARG A 142 10.14 -5.47 -13.35
CA ARG A 142 10.83 -4.28 -13.84
C ARG A 142 11.73 -3.70 -12.76
#